data_564b4abac3795a69bd6a0704aade8dd6
#
_entry.id   564b4abac3795a69bd6a0704aade8dd6
#
_cell.length_a   1.000
_cell.length_b   1.000
_cell.length_c   1.000
_cell.angle_alpha   90.00
_cell.angle_beta   90.00
_cell.angle_gamma   90.00
#
_symmetry.space_group_name_H-M   'P 1'
#
loop_
_entity.id
_entity.type
_entity.pdbx_description
1 polymer ?
#
loop_
_entity_poly.entity_id
_entity_poly.type
_entity_poly.pdbx_seq_one_letter_code
_entity_poly.pdbx_strand_id
1 'polypeptide(L)'
;MKVMAFQLISAREAESLMNHWEYVVIDLRNDRDYRKGHMQGALNLPYEFLDHYIEKLPKNRRYILYCSHGGASMLAGRRMSEQGLDVLSISGGILSYRGRLFV
;
A
#
# COMPACT_ATOMS: atom_id res chain seq x y z
N MET A 1 -6.45 -24.67 -4.59
CA MET A 1 -5.37 -23.96 -3.89
C MET A 1 -5.46 -22.47 -4.14
N LYS A 2 -5.37 -21.70 -3.09
CA LYS A 2 -5.43 -20.25 -3.20
C LYS A 2 -4.05 -19.70 -3.53
N VAL A 3 -3.96 -18.93 -4.62
CA VAL A 3 -2.69 -18.30 -5.00
C VAL A 3 -2.61 -16.95 -4.29
N MET A 4 -1.57 -16.76 -3.51
CA MET A 4 -1.33 -15.49 -2.85
C MET A 4 -0.57 -14.58 -3.80
N ALA A 5 -1.13 -13.40 -4.07
CA ALA A 5 -0.53 -12.45 -4.98
C ALA A 5 0.10 -11.32 -4.18
N PHE A 6 1.40 -11.44 -3.95
CA PHE A 6 2.18 -10.41 -3.25
C PHE A 6 3.49 -10.21 -3.98
N GLN A 7 3.74 -8.98 -4.41
CA GLN A 7 4.95 -8.60 -5.11
C GLN A 7 5.54 -7.32 -4.56
N LEU A 8 6.87 -7.22 -4.65
CA LEU A 8 7.57 -5.97 -4.39
C LEU A 8 7.69 -5.23 -5.72
N ILE A 9 7.40 -3.94 -5.70
CA ILE A 9 7.57 -3.08 -6.88
C ILE A 9 8.37 -1.84 -6.49
N SER A 10 8.95 -1.19 -7.48
CA SER A 10 9.63 0.09 -7.23
C SER A 10 8.59 1.21 -7.09
N ALA A 11 9.01 2.32 -6.49
CA ALA A 11 8.15 3.50 -6.42
C ALA A 11 7.79 4.00 -7.82
N ARG A 12 8.70 3.87 -8.76
CA ARG A 12 8.47 4.28 -10.14
C ARG A 12 7.41 3.42 -10.82
N GLU A 13 7.45 2.12 -10.59
CA GLU A 13 6.42 1.22 -11.11
C GLU A 13 5.06 1.54 -10.50
N ALA A 14 5.04 1.80 -9.18
CA ALA A 14 3.81 2.16 -8.49
C ALA A 14 3.19 3.42 -9.10
N GLU A 15 4.03 4.41 -9.40
CA GLU A 15 3.57 5.68 -9.97
C GLU A 15 2.82 5.46 -11.29
N SER A 16 3.27 4.52 -12.11
CA SER A 16 2.60 4.22 -13.37
C SER A 16 1.26 3.53 -13.21
N LEU A 17 1.00 2.92 -12.05
CA LEU A 17 -0.22 2.16 -11.77
C LEU A 17 -1.26 2.95 -10.97
N MET A 18 -0.82 3.97 -10.24
CA MET A 18 -1.64 4.64 -9.23
C MET A 18 -2.93 5.28 -9.75
N ASN A 19 -2.96 5.65 -11.03
CA ASN A 19 -4.09 6.34 -11.60
C ASN A 19 -5.18 5.40 -12.17
N HIS A 20 -4.96 4.09 -12.11
CA HIS A 20 -5.93 3.14 -12.61
C HIS A 20 -6.93 2.77 -11.50
N TRP A 21 -8.22 2.79 -11.83
CA TRP A 21 -9.29 2.57 -10.84
C TRP A 21 -9.17 1.24 -10.11
N GLU A 22 -8.56 0.23 -10.75
CA GLU A 22 -8.41 -1.09 -10.15
C GLU A 22 -7.43 -1.11 -8.97
N TYR A 23 -6.59 -0.09 -8.86
CA TYR A 23 -5.59 -0.01 -7.80
C TYR A 23 -6.04 0.92 -6.69
N VAL A 24 -5.87 0.48 -5.46
CA VAL A 24 -6.10 1.29 -4.27
C VAL A 24 -4.76 1.47 -3.59
N VAL A 25 -4.33 2.70 -3.39
CA VAL A 25 -3.06 3.00 -2.75
C VAL A 25 -3.32 3.19 -1.25
N ILE A 26 -2.55 2.50 -0.43
CA ILE A 26 -2.69 2.53 1.02
C ILE A 26 -1.39 2.98 1.66
N ASP A 27 -1.47 4.06 2.44
CA ASP A 27 -0.38 4.57 3.25
C ASP A 27 -0.51 3.96 4.64
N LEU A 28 0.46 3.16 5.05
CA LEU A 28 0.43 2.45 6.33
C LEU A 28 1.11 3.22 7.45
N ARG A 29 1.55 4.45 7.18
CA ARG A 29 2.18 5.28 8.19
C ARG A 29 1.11 5.84 9.15
N ASN A 30 1.56 6.45 10.24
CA ASN A 30 0.63 7.10 11.14
C ASN A 30 -0.03 8.32 10.49
N ASP A 31 -1.09 8.79 11.10
CA ASP A 31 -1.87 9.92 10.59
C ASP A 31 -1.04 11.19 10.45
N ARG A 32 -0.15 11.44 11.39
CA ARG A 32 0.71 12.64 11.37
C ARG A 32 1.57 12.67 10.11
N ASP A 33 2.23 11.57 9.81
CA ASP A 33 3.11 11.49 8.65
C ASP A 33 2.31 11.57 7.36
N TYR A 34 1.15 10.92 7.32
CA TYR A 34 0.27 10.97 6.17
C TYR A 34 -0.14 12.43 5.86
N ARG A 35 -0.47 13.19 6.87
CA ARG A 35 -0.90 14.59 6.69
C ARG A 35 0.21 15.51 6.22
N LYS A 36 1.45 15.17 6.51
CA LYS A 36 2.60 15.96 6.05
C LYS A 36 2.85 15.80 4.57
N GLY A 37 2.40 14.71 3.98
CA GLY A 37 2.56 14.44 2.57
C GLY A 37 2.40 12.96 2.28
N HIS A 38 1.61 12.63 1.27
CA HIS A 38 1.36 11.25 0.88
C HIS A 38 1.26 11.16 -0.64
N MET A 39 1.32 9.94 -1.14
CA MET A 39 1.19 9.70 -2.58
C MET A 39 -0.23 9.97 -3.04
N GLN A 40 -0.37 10.35 -4.30
CA GLN A 40 -1.65 10.71 -4.89
C GLN A 40 -2.71 9.64 -4.65
N GLY A 41 -3.84 10.06 -4.09
CA GLY A 41 -4.98 9.16 -3.89
C GLY A 41 -4.83 8.16 -2.77
N ALA A 42 -3.74 8.20 -2.01
CA ALA A 42 -3.51 7.21 -0.95
C ALA A 42 -4.51 7.38 0.20
N LEU A 43 -5.03 6.24 0.66
CA LEU A 43 -5.83 6.16 1.86
C LEU A 43 -4.91 5.89 3.03
N ASN A 44 -5.17 6.50 4.17
CA ASN A 44 -4.35 6.26 5.36
C ASN A 44 -4.99 5.15 6.20
N LEU A 45 -4.35 3.99 6.20
CA LEU A 45 -4.72 2.87 7.06
C LEU A 45 -3.48 2.48 7.85
N PRO A 46 -3.27 3.10 9.03
CA PRO A 46 -2.06 2.84 9.80
C PRO A 46 -1.86 1.35 10.08
N TYR A 47 -0.61 0.90 9.95
CA TYR A 47 -0.28 -0.51 10.07
C TYR A 47 -0.82 -1.15 11.36
N GLU A 48 -0.78 -0.41 12.47
CA GLU A 48 -1.23 -0.93 13.77
C GLU A 48 -2.71 -1.29 13.79
N PHE A 49 -3.50 -0.75 12.86
CA PHE A 49 -4.93 -1.03 12.77
C PHE A 49 -5.29 -1.95 11.61
N LEU A 50 -4.28 -2.59 11.01
CA LEU A 50 -4.50 -3.42 9.82
C LEU A 50 -5.61 -4.46 10.01
N ASP A 51 -5.66 -5.11 11.16
CA ASP A 51 -6.64 -6.16 11.42
C ASP A 51 -8.08 -5.66 11.39
N HIS A 52 -8.30 -4.38 11.63
CA HIS A 52 -9.64 -3.79 11.56
C HIS A 52 -10.12 -3.62 10.13
N TYR A 53 -9.20 -3.48 9.19
CA TYR A 53 -9.55 -3.16 7.81
C TYR A 53 -9.47 -4.32 6.85
N ILE A 54 -8.59 -5.27 7.14
CA ILE A 54 -8.22 -6.30 6.18
C ILE A 54 -9.41 -7.11 5.66
N GLU A 55 -10.37 -7.43 6.52
CA GLU A 55 -11.54 -8.19 6.13
C GLU A 55 -12.57 -7.36 5.36
N LYS A 56 -12.48 -6.03 5.50
CA LYS A 56 -13.42 -5.10 4.88
C LYS A 56 -12.98 -4.65 3.50
N LEU A 57 -11.74 -4.92 3.14
CA LEU A 57 -11.20 -4.48 1.84
C LEU A 57 -11.77 -5.34 0.71
N PRO A 58 -12.29 -4.69 -0.36
CA PRO A 58 -12.81 -5.43 -1.52
C PRO A 58 -11.76 -6.34 -2.14
N LYS A 59 -12.16 -7.54 -2.51
CA LYS A 59 -11.24 -8.52 -3.11
C LYS A 59 -11.16 -8.40 -4.63
N ASN A 60 -11.94 -7.54 -5.22
CA ASN A 60 -11.92 -7.29 -6.66
C ASN A 60 -11.03 -6.09 -7.05
N ARG A 61 -10.25 -5.58 -6.10
CA ARG A 61 -9.31 -4.48 -6.33
C ARG A 61 -7.90 -4.97 -6.05
N ARG A 62 -6.93 -4.23 -6.53
CA ARG A 62 -5.52 -4.50 -6.25
C ARG A 62 -5.00 -3.39 -5.35
N TYR A 63 -4.09 -3.72 -4.45
CA TYR A 63 -3.64 -2.80 -3.41
C TYR A 63 -2.15 -2.51 -3.56
N ILE A 64 -1.82 -1.23 -3.55
CA ILE A 64 -0.43 -0.77 -3.55
C ILE A 64 -0.17 -0.20 -2.16
N LEU A 65 0.72 -0.84 -1.41
CA LEU A 65 1.01 -0.46 -0.03
C LEU A 65 2.35 0.26 0.06
N TYR A 66 2.43 1.23 0.94
CA TYR A 66 3.73 1.78 1.29
C TYR A 66 3.75 2.23 2.76
N CYS A 67 4.97 2.31 3.29
CA CYS A 67 5.24 2.84 4.61
C CYS A 67 6.45 3.75 4.48
N SER A 68 7.17 4.04 5.56
CA SER A 68 8.34 4.92 5.47
C SER A 68 9.49 4.29 4.71
N HIS A 69 9.90 3.06 5.09
CA HIS A 69 11.09 2.40 4.55
C HIS A 69 10.83 1.07 3.83
N GLY A 70 9.61 0.56 3.89
CA GLY A 70 9.25 -0.69 3.24
C GLY A 70 9.04 -1.90 4.15
N GLY A 71 9.47 -1.83 5.42
CA GLY A 71 9.34 -2.96 6.33
C GLY A 71 7.89 -3.29 6.70
N ALA A 72 7.14 -2.30 7.16
CA ALA A 72 5.75 -2.52 7.55
C ALA A 72 4.89 -2.91 6.35
N SER A 73 5.14 -2.32 5.18
CA SER A 73 4.35 -2.65 3.99
C SER A 73 4.62 -4.07 3.50
N MET A 74 5.82 -4.61 3.72
CA MET A 74 6.09 -6.01 3.41
C MET A 74 5.30 -6.94 4.31
N LEU A 75 5.29 -6.66 5.61
CA LEU A 75 4.54 -7.47 6.58
C LEU A 75 3.04 -7.39 6.32
N ALA A 76 2.53 -6.20 6.08
CA ALA A 76 1.12 -5.99 5.77
C ALA A 76 0.74 -6.70 4.48
N GLY A 77 1.57 -6.58 3.45
CA GLY A 77 1.31 -7.22 2.16
C GLY A 77 1.21 -8.73 2.28
N ARG A 78 2.10 -9.33 3.07
CA ARG A 78 2.06 -10.77 3.29
C ARG A 78 0.76 -11.17 3.98
N ARG A 79 0.36 -10.45 5.03
CA ARG A 79 -0.88 -10.76 5.74
C ARG A 79 -2.10 -10.59 4.85
N MET A 80 -2.14 -9.51 4.08
CA MET A 80 -3.26 -9.25 3.17
C MET A 80 -3.35 -10.32 2.09
N SER A 81 -2.21 -10.74 1.52
CA SER A 81 -2.22 -11.78 0.50
C SER A 81 -2.69 -13.11 1.06
N GLU A 82 -2.37 -13.41 2.31
CA GLU A 82 -2.87 -14.61 2.98
C GLU A 82 -4.38 -14.60 3.11
N GLN A 83 -4.98 -13.43 3.15
CA GLN A 83 -6.45 -13.27 3.19
C GLN A 83 -7.06 -13.23 1.78
N GLY A 84 -6.26 -13.45 0.76
CA GLY A 84 -6.74 -13.53 -0.61
C GLY A 84 -6.76 -12.23 -1.37
N LEU A 85 -6.11 -11.18 -0.84
CA LEU A 85 -6.02 -9.91 -1.52
C LEU A 85 -4.82 -9.89 -2.46
N ASP A 86 -4.94 -9.14 -3.54
CA ASP A 86 -3.87 -8.95 -4.52
C ASP A 86 -3.10 -7.69 -4.13
N VAL A 87 -1.82 -7.84 -3.79
CA VAL A 87 -1.07 -6.79 -3.13
C VAL A 87 0.29 -6.54 -3.75
N LEU A 88 0.61 -5.27 -3.92
CA LEU A 88 1.93 -4.79 -4.33
C LEU A 88 2.48 -3.91 -3.21
N SER A 89 3.73 -4.12 -2.83
CA SER A 89 4.38 -3.32 -1.79
C SER A 89 5.53 -2.52 -2.40
N ILE A 90 5.58 -1.22 -2.11
CA ILE A 90 6.64 -0.37 -2.63
C ILE A 90 7.94 -0.62 -1.88
N SER A 91 8.93 -1.10 -2.61
CA SER A 91 10.26 -1.33 -2.07
C SER A 91 10.88 0.01 -1.67
N GLY A 92 11.41 0.08 -0.45
CA GLY A 92 12.01 1.31 0.08
C GLY A 92 11.02 2.34 0.59
N GLY A 93 9.72 2.08 0.49
CA GLY A 93 8.68 2.95 1.02
C GLY A 93 8.63 4.33 0.37
N ILE A 94 8.02 5.29 1.07
CA ILE A 94 7.87 6.64 0.54
C ILE A 94 9.21 7.35 0.38
N LEU A 95 10.23 6.93 1.11
CA LEU A 95 11.56 7.52 0.97
C LEU A 95 12.18 7.28 -0.40
N SER A 96 11.73 6.25 -1.10
CA SER A 96 12.21 5.95 -2.46
C SER A 96 11.39 6.68 -3.54
N TYR A 97 10.30 7.34 -3.16
CA TYR A 97 9.42 8.01 -4.10
C TYR A 97 9.95 9.40 -4.47
N ARG A 98 9.99 9.71 -5.76
CA ARG A 98 10.47 10.99 -6.28
C ARG A 98 9.36 11.85 -6.84
N GLY A 99 8.13 11.38 -6.83
CA GLY A 99 7.01 12.11 -7.37
C GLY A 99 6.48 13.16 -6.40
N ARG A 100 5.40 13.81 -6.79
CA ARG A 100 4.75 14.85 -5.99
C ARG A 100 4.00 14.24 -4.81
N LEU A 101 4.13 14.86 -3.64
CA LEU A 101 3.36 14.51 -2.46
C LEU A 101 2.15 15.45 -2.33
N PHE A 102 1.07 14.91 -1.82
CA PHE A 102 -0.18 15.65 -1.62
C PHE A 102 -0.46 15.77 -0.13
N VAL A 103 -1.14 16.82 0.27
CA VAL A 103 -1.51 17.05 1.67
C VAL A 103 -3.01 17.21 1.82
#